data_d1aab2691204beee71f873591d2f928b
#
_entry.id   d1aab2691204beee71f873591d2f928b
#
_cell.length_a   1.000
_cell.length_b   1.000
_cell.length_c   1.000
_cell.angle_alpha   90.00
_cell.angle_beta   90.00
_cell.angle_gamma   90.00
#
_symmetry.space_group_name_H-M   'P 1'
#
loop_
_entity.id
_entity.type
_entity.pdbx_description
1 polymer ?
#
loop_
_entity_poly.entity_id
_entity_poly.type
_entity_poly.pdbx_seq_one_letter_code
_entity_poly.pdbx_strand_id
1 'polypeptide(L)'
;PGERLGYVLVPASVTDSREVYAAVAGAGRSLGYVNAPSLFQQVTSLCCDLTSDLAVYERNAKLLVPALREMGYHCVEPGGAFYLFPRSLEPDDMAFSERAKQFDLLLVPGSGFGAPGHVRIAYCVQTDMIQRALPKFKALADSYR
;
A
#
# COMPACT_ATOMS: atom_id res chain seq x y z
N PRO A 1 0.04 -7.90 10.90
CA PRO A 1 -0.09 -6.61 10.20
C PRO A 1 -0.76 -5.59 11.13
N GLY A 2 -0.23 -4.37 11.10
CA GLY A 2 -0.66 -3.30 12.02
C GLY A 2 0.50 -2.84 12.89
N GLU A 3 1.16 -3.76 13.52
CA GLU A 3 2.39 -3.48 14.26
C GLU A 3 3.56 -3.34 13.28
N ARG A 4 4.28 -2.24 13.42
CA ARG A 4 5.39 -1.92 12.53
C ARG A 4 6.70 -2.04 13.28
N LEU A 5 7.53 -2.97 12.86
CA LEU A 5 8.87 -3.18 13.36
C LEU A 5 9.83 -3.27 12.18
N GLY A 6 10.95 -2.60 12.27
CA GLY A 6 12.03 -2.68 11.28
C GLY A 6 13.39 -2.76 11.98
N TYR A 7 14.40 -3.13 11.22
CA TYR A 7 15.79 -3.13 11.71
C TYR A 7 16.71 -2.59 10.62
N VAL A 8 17.86 -2.10 11.05
CA VAL A 8 18.97 -1.75 10.19
C VAL A 8 20.17 -2.61 10.60
N LEU A 9 20.71 -3.36 9.66
CA LEU A 9 21.94 -4.12 9.84
C LEU A 9 23.10 -3.36 9.20
N VAL A 10 24.15 -3.10 9.99
CA VAL A 10 25.42 -2.55 9.50
C VAL A 10 26.50 -3.63 9.66
N PRO A 11 26.81 -4.40 8.59
CA PRO A 11 27.85 -5.44 8.67
C PRO A 11 29.23 -4.85 8.99
N ALA A 12 30.05 -5.59 9.70
CA ALA A 12 31.43 -5.17 10.04
C ALA A 12 32.33 -4.98 8.80
N SER A 13 31.92 -5.56 7.64
CA SER A 13 32.63 -5.40 6.36
C SER A 13 32.36 -4.06 5.66
N VAL A 14 31.39 -3.30 6.13
CA VAL A 14 31.14 -1.95 5.59
C VAL A 14 32.24 -1.00 6.05
N THR A 15 32.75 -0.18 5.15
CA THR A 15 33.69 0.89 5.50
C THR A 15 33.05 1.81 6.55
N ASP A 16 33.82 2.15 7.58
CA ASP A 16 33.37 3.01 8.68
C ASP A 16 32.10 2.47 9.39
N SER A 17 31.99 1.15 9.52
CA SER A 17 30.77 0.49 10.03
C SER A 17 30.33 1.00 11.41
N ARG A 18 31.31 1.34 12.29
CA ARG A 18 31.02 1.87 13.63
C ARG A 18 30.43 3.28 13.57
N GLU A 19 30.97 4.12 12.72
CA GLU A 19 30.51 5.50 12.48
C GLU A 19 29.13 5.49 11.83
N VAL A 20 28.92 4.64 10.83
CA VAL A 20 27.60 4.45 10.20
C VAL A 20 26.58 3.98 11.23
N TYR A 21 26.91 2.97 12.05
CA TYR A 21 26.01 2.52 13.11
C TYR A 21 25.68 3.64 14.11
N ALA A 22 26.69 4.38 14.56
CA ALA A 22 26.52 5.49 15.50
C ALA A 22 25.64 6.62 14.91
N ALA A 23 25.85 6.93 13.62
CA ALA A 23 25.05 7.94 12.92
C ALA A 23 23.57 7.51 12.79
N VAL A 24 23.30 6.27 12.40
CA VAL A 24 21.93 5.74 12.32
C VAL A 24 21.25 5.74 13.68
N ALA A 25 21.94 5.26 14.73
CA ALA A 25 21.41 5.24 16.09
C ALA A 25 21.18 6.66 16.64
N GLY A 26 22.09 7.60 16.34
CA GLY A 26 21.97 9.00 16.71
C GLY A 26 20.79 9.68 16.01
N ALA A 27 20.65 9.47 14.70
CA ALA A 27 19.52 9.99 13.93
C ALA A 27 18.17 9.44 14.44
N GLY A 28 18.09 8.14 14.73
CA GLY A 28 16.91 7.54 15.31
C GLY A 28 16.51 8.20 16.63
N ARG A 29 17.47 8.42 17.53
CA ARG A 29 17.22 9.11 18.81
C ARG A 29 16.76 10.56 18.63
N SER A 30 17.36 11.26 17.69
CA SER A 30 16.98 12.66 17.39
C SER A 30 15.54 12.76 16.88
N LEU A 31 15.04 11.70 16.22
CA LEU A 31 13.66 11.59 15.77
C LEU A 31 12.70 11.02 16.84
N GLY A 32 13.21 10.72 18.05
CA GLY A 32 12.41 10.16 19.16
C GLY A 32 12.34 8.65 19.21
N TYR A 33 13.03 7.93 18.33
CA TYR A 33 13.06 6.46 18.31
C TYR A 33 14.25 5.94 19.10
N VAL A 34 13.99 5.29 20.25
CA VAL A 34 15.06 4.73 21.09
C VAL A 34 15.14 3.22 20.93
N ASN A 35 14.03 2.52 21.15
CA ASN A 35 13.94 1.07 21.07
C ASN A 35 12.61 0.65 20.49
N ALA A 36 12.62 -0.49 19.78
CA ALA A 36 11.39 -1.17 19.44
C ALA A 36 10.74 -1.79 20.69
N PRO A 37 9.41 -1.93 20.78
CA PRO A 37 8.74 -2.58 21.90
C PRO A 37 9.25 -4.01 22.11
N SER A 38 9.64 -4.36 23.33
CA SER A 38 10.28 -5.64 23.64
C SER A 38 9.42 -6.85 23.29
N LEU A 39 8.11 -6.76 23.45
CA LEU A 39 7.16 -7.80 23.05
C LEU A 39 7.30 -8.13 21.57
N PHE A 40 7.31 -7.11 20.71
CA PHE A 40 7.42 -7.31 19.25
C PHE A 40 8.80 -7.75 18.80
N GLN A 41 9.86 -7.42 19.54
CA GLN A 41 11.17 -7.99 19.30
C GLN A 41 11.15 -9.52 19.48
N GLN A 42 10.52 -10.00 20.57
CA GLN A 42 10.38 -11.44 20.83
C GLN A 42 9.47 -12.12 19.80
N VAL A 43 8.31 -11.51 19.48
CA VAL A 43 7.41 -12.02 18.43
C VAL A 43 8.14 -12.15 17.09
N THR A 44 8.92 -11.13 16.71
CA THR A 44 9.68 -11.17 15.45
C THR A 44 10.69 -12.30 15.43
N SER A 45 11.40 -12.58 16.53
CA SER A 45 12.36 -13.70 16.60
C SER A 45 11.70 -15.06 16.39
N LEU A 46 10.42 -15.20 16.75
CA LEU A 46 9.65 -16.44 16.57
C LEU A 46 8.95 -16.53 15.21
N CYS A 47 8.79 -15.41 14.52
CA CYS A 47 7.97 -15.30 13.32
C CYS A 47 8.75 -14.79 12.09
N CYS A 48 10.08 -14.68 12.16
CA CYS A 48 10.89 -14.11 11.09
C CYS A 48 10.80 -14.88 9.75
N ASP A 49 10.49 -16.17 9.81
CA ASP A 49 10.34 -17.04 8.63
C ASP A 49 8.88 -17.13 8.14
N LEU A 50 7.95 -16.46 8.82
CA LEU A 50 6.54 -16.46 8.43
C LEU A 50 6.27 -15.36 7.43
N THR A 51 5.45 -15.68 6.41
CA THR A 51 4.94 -14.72 5.43
C THR A 51 3.43 -14.53 5.62
N SER A 52 2.91 -13.42 5.09
CA SER A 52 1.46 -13.25 4.98
C SER A 52 0.85 -14.25 3.98
N ASP A 53 -0.47 -14.45 4.05
CA ASP A 53 -1.18 -15.29 3.07
C ASP A 53 -1.21 -14.59 1.70
N LEU A 54 -0.21 -14.89 0.88
CA LEU A 54 -0.04 -14.31 -0.46
C LEU A 54 -1.17 -14.73 -1.41
N ALA A 55 -1.82 -15.88 -1.18
CA ALA A 55 -2.91 -16.35 -2.03
C ALA A 55 -4.15 -15.45 -1.95
N VAL A 56 -4.38 -14.80 -0.81
CA VAL A 56 -5.45 -13.79 -0.68
C VAL A 56 -5.16 -12.58 -1.56
N TYR A 57 -3.93 -12.07 -1.55
CA TYR A 57 -3.56 -10.92 -2.37
C TYR A 57 -3.63 -11.23 -3.86
N GLU A 58 -3.13 -12.40 -4.27
CA GLU A 58 -3.20 -12.84 -5.65
C GLU A 58 -4.65 -12.97 -6.14
N ARG A 59 -5.50 -13.60 -5.37
CA ARG A 59 -6.95 -13.73 -5.66
C ARG A 59 -7.61 -12.36 -5.79
N ASN A 60 -7.31 -11.45 -4.86
CA ASN A 60 -7.87 -10.10 -4.85
C ASN A 60 -7.42 -9.30 -6.08
N ALA A 61 -6.15 -9.38 -6.47
CA ALA A 61 -5.65 -8.73 -7.67
C ALA A 61 -6.30 -9.30 -8.94
N LYS A 62 -6.40 -10.64 -9.05
CA LYS A 62 -7.06 -11.33 -10.19
C LYS A 62 -8.54 -11.00 -10.31
N LEU A 63 -9.21 -10.68 -9.23
CA LEU A 63 -10.61 -10.24 -9.24
C LEU A 63 -10.73 -8.76 -9.62
N LEU A 64 -9.91 -7.90 -9.02
CA LEU A 64 -10.07 -6.45 -9.11
C LEU A 64 -9.54 -5.88 -10.44
N VAL A 65 -8.36 -6.30 -10.89
CA VAL A 65 -7.69 -5.70 -12.06
C VAL A 65 -8.49 -5.88 -13.35
N PRO A 66 -8.95 -7.10 -13.72
CA PRO A 66 -9.76 -7.29 -14.92
C PRO A 66 -11.08 -6.51 -14.85
N ALA A 67 -11.77 -6.56 -13.71
CA ALA A 67 -13.03 -5.86 -13.53
C ALA A 67 -12.88 -4.34 -13.70
N LEU A 68 -11.84 -3.72 -13.14
CA LEU A 68 -11.59 -2.29 -13.34
C LEU A 68 -11.32 -1.97 -14.80
N ARG A 69 -10.55 -2.81 -15.52
CA ARG A 69 -10.27 -2.62 -16.95
C ARG A 69 -11.54 -2.68 -17.80
N GLU A 70 -12.43 -3.61 -17.51
CA GLU A 70 -13.74 -3.73 -18.17
C GLU A 70 -14.62 -2.48 -17.94
N MET A 71 -14.50 -1.86 -16.78
CA MET A 71 -15.20 -0.62 -16.45
C MET A 71 -14.57 0.64 -17.09
N GLY A 72 -13.39 0.50 -17.73
CA GLY A 72 -12.70 1.59 -18.42
C GLY A 72 -11.56 2.23 -17.63
N TYR A 73 -11.19 1.71 -16.46
CA TYR A 73 -10.02 2.18 -15.74
C TYR A 73 -8.73 1.65 -16.38
N HIS A 74 -7.76 2.52 -16.56
CA HIS A 74 -6.44 2.09 -17.02
C HIS A 74 -5.61 1.59 -15.82
N CYS A 75 -5.50 0.27 -15.68
CA CYS A 75 -4.74 -0.42 -14.64
C CYS A 75 -3.52 -1.13 -15.23
N VAL A 76 -2.35 -0.86 -14.68
CA VAL A 76 -1.15 -1.66 -14.89
C VAL A 76 -1.25 -2.93 -14.03
N GLU A 77 -0.76 -4.06 -14.53
CA GLU A 77 -0.68 -5.30 -13.74
C GLU A 77 0.28 -5.10 -12.57
N PRO A 78 -0.14 -5.38 -11.33
CA PRO A 78 0.74 -5.23 -10.19
C PRO A 78 1.82 -6.31 -10.21
N GLY A 79 3.09 -5.90 -10.21
CA GLY A 79 4.24 -6.83 -10.12
C GLY A 79 4.51 -7.35 -8.71
N GLY A 80 3.76 -6.89 -7.72
CA GLY A 80 3.90 -7.29 -6.31
C GLY A 80 3.15 -6.35 -5.37
N ALA A 81 3.28 -6.61 -4.07
CA ALA A 81 2.60 -5.90 -2.99
C ALA A 81 1.06 -5.92 -3.10
N PHE A 82 0.40 -4.91 -2.60
CA PHE A 82 -1.06 -4.90 -2.44
C PHE A 82 -1.68 -3.55 -2.81
N TYR A 83 -1.02 -2.77 -3.66
CA TYR A 83 -1.52 -1.51 -4.17
C TYR A 83 -1.66 -1.53 -5.68
N LEU A 84 -2.76 -0.97 -6.16
CA LEU A 84 -2.96 -0.59 -7.56
C LEU A 84 -2.87 0.93 -7.68
N PHE A 85 -2.39 1.41 -8.82
CA PHE A 85 -2.38 2.81 -9.20
C PHE A 85 -3.07 3.00 -10.56
N PRO A 86 -4.38 2.78 -10.66
CA PRO A 86 -5.11 3.07 -11.88
C PRO A 86 -5.15 4.56 -12.15
N ARG A 87 -5.22 4.91 -13.43
CA ARG A 87 -5.48 6.27 -13.85
C ARG A 87 -6.87 6.69 -13.41
N SER A 88 -7.01 7.90 -12.87
CA SER A 88 -8.33 8.51 -12.59
C SER A 88 -9.09 8.75 -13.90
N LEU A 89 -10.42 8.74 -13.84
CA LEU A 89 -11.28 8.96 -15.02
C LEU A 89 -11.39 10.44 -15.40
N GLU A 90 -10.84 11.33 -14.58
CA GLU A 90 -10.64 12.75 -14.85
C GLU A 90 -9.20 13.16 -14.50
N PRO A 91 -8.68 14.25 -15.07
CA PRO A 91 -7.29 14.67 -14.85
C PRO A 91 -6.96 15.03 -13.40
N ASP A 92 -7.94 15.57 -12.66
CA ASP A 92 -7.81 15.94 -11.25
C ASP A 92 -8.10 14.73 -10.35
N ASP A 93 -7.05 14.10 -9.85
CA ASP A 93 -7.15 12.92 -8.97
C ASP A 93 -7.73 13.25 -7.58
N MET A 94 -7.63 14.51 -7.14
CA MET A 94 -8.28 14.98 -5.91
C MET A 94 -9.79 15.05 -6.10
N ALA A 95 -10.26 15.72 -7.17
CA ALA A 95 -11.67 15.81 -7.52
C ALA A 95 -12.29 14.42 -7.75
N PHE A 96 -11.55 13.53 -8.46
CA PHE A 96 -11.95 12.15 -8.64
C PHE A 96 -12.15 11.41 -7.31
N SER A 97 -11.18 11.56 -6.38
CA SER A 97 -11.25 10.92 -5.07
C SER A 97 -12.42 11.44 -4.22
N GLU A 98 -12.72 12.74 -4.28
CA GLU A 98 -13.90 13.33 -3.62
C GLU A 98 -15.21 12.81 -4.22
N ARG A 99 -15.29 12.70 -5.55
CA ARG A 99 -16.46 12.12 -6.23
C ARG A 99 -16.65 10.65 -5.85
N ALA A 100 -15.57 9.87 -5.76
CA ALA A 100 -15.62 8.46 -5.39
C ALA A 100 -16.27 8.22 -4.01
N LYS A 101 -16.15 9.17 -3.08
CA LYS A 101 -16.80 9.08 -1.76
C LYS A 101 -18.33 9.05 -1.85
N GLN A 102 -18.91 9.66 -2.88
CA GLN A 102 -20.37 9.62 -3.11
C GLN A 102 -20.86 8.20 -3.47
N PHE A 103 -19.94 7.33 -3.86
CA PHE A 103 -20.18 5.92 -4.15
C PHE A 103 -19.63 5.00 -3.05
N ASP A 104 -19.33 5.53 -1.85
CA ASP A 104 -18.70 4.83 -0.72
C ASP A 104 -17.35 4.20 -1.07
N LEU A 105 -16.59 4.82 -1.96
CA LEU A 105 -15.23 4.43 -2.31
C LEU A 105 -14.24 5.43 -1.72
N LEU A 106 -13.35 4.95 -0.86
CA LEU A 106 -12.27 5.75 -0.28
C LEU A 106 -10.98 5.46 -1.05
N LEU A 107 -10.68 6.32 -2.01
CA LEU A 107 -9.48 6.24 -2.85
C LEU A 107 -8.47 7.29 -2.41
N VAL A 108 -7.19 6.97 -2.51
CA VAL A 108 -6.13 7.92 -2.14
C VAL A 108 -5.58 8.58 -3.40
N PRO A 109 -5.61 9.92 -3.51
CA PRO A 109 -5.08 10.63 -4.66
C PRO A 109 -3.60 10.31 -4.89
N GLY A 110 -3.23 10.11 -6.14
CA GLY A 110 -1.87 9.77 -6.56
C GLY A 110 -0.91 10.94 -6.46
N SER A 111 -1.39 12.17 -6.53
CA SER A 111 -0.58 13.39 -6.38
C SER A 111 0.25 13.37 -5.10
N GLY A 112 -0.27 12.84 -3.99
CA GLY A 112 0.47 12.67 -2.74
C GLY A 112 1.64 11.67 -2.81
N PHE A 113 1.73 10.91 -3.90
CA PHE A 113 2.78 9.90 -4.16
C PHE A 113 3.59 10.21 -5.43
N GLY A 114 3.51 11.45 -5.94
CA GLY A 114 4.20 11.85 -7.16
C GLY A 114 3.59 11.29 -8.45
N ALA A 115 2.35 10.80 -8.41
CA ALA A 115 1.62 10.23 -9.54
C ALA A 115 0.29 10.98 -9.79
N PRO A 116 0.32 12.26 -10.20
CA PRO A 116 -0.89 13.03 -10.48
C PRO A 116 -1.72 12.36 -11.58
N GLY A 117 -3.05 12.52 -11.50
CA GLY A 117 -3.98 11.88 -12.43
C GLY A 117 -4.15 10.36 -12.20
N HIS A 118 -3.75 9.87 -11.05
CA HIS A 118 -3.92 8.47 -10.62
C HIS A 118 -4.53 8.40 -9.23
N VAL A 119 -5.02 7.22 -8.86
CA VAL A 119 -5.47 6.95 -7.50
C VAL A 119 -4.86 5.65 -6.99
N ARG A 120 -4.55 5.61 -5.70
CA ARG A 120 -4.06 4.40 -5.06
C ARG A 120 -5.23 3.62 -4.47
N ILE A 121 -5.32 2.35 -4.81
CA ILE A 121 -6.28 1.38 -4.27
C ILE A 121 -5.50 0.29 -3.53
N ALA A 122 -5.81 0.06 -2.25
CA ALA A 122 -5.29 -1.06 -1.50
C ALA A 122 -6.20 -2.28 -1.67
N TYR A 123 -5.64 -3.44 -2.02
CA TYR A 123 -6.39 -4.70 -2.13
C TYR A 123 -6.00 -5.73 -1.07
N CYS A 124 -5.32 -5.30 0.00
CA CYS A 124 -5.03 -6.10 1.19
C CYS A 124 -6.24 -6.15 2.15
N VAL A 125 -7.40 -6.44 1.62
CA VAL A 125 -8.69 -6.48 2.31
C VAL A 125 -9.34 -7.84 2.14
N GLN A 126 -10.44 -8.09 2.84
CA GLN A 126 -11.22 -9.31 2.63
C GLN A 126 -11.78 -9.33 1.19
N THR A 127 -11.79 -10.51 0.57
CA THR A 127 -12.22 -10.67 -0.83
C THR A 127 -13.68 -10.22 -1.05
N ASP A 128 -14.56 -10.43 -0.07
CA ASP A 128 -15.95 -9.99 -0.11
C ASP A 128 -16.09 -8.46 -0.14
N MET A 129 -15.16 -7.72 0.49
CA MET A 129 -15.13 -6.26 0.40
C MET A 129 -14.87 -5.81 -1.04
N ILE A 130 -13.94 -6.46 -1.76
CA ILE A 130 -13.71 -6.17 -3.17
C ILE A 130 -14.96 -6.46 -3.99
N GLN A 131 -15.60 -7.62 -3.78
CA GLN A 131 -16.82 -7.98 -4.49
C GLN A 131 -17.94 -6.94 -4.28
N ARG A 132 -18.11 -6.41 -3.07
CA ARG A 132 -19.06 -5.33 -2.78
C ARG A 132 -18.66 -3.98 -3.37
N ALA A 133 -17.36 -3.74 -3.58
CA ALA A 133 -16.85 -2.50 -4.17
C ALA A 133 -17.01 -2.45 -5.69
N LEU A 134 -16.98 -3.60 -6.40
CA LEU A 134 -17.04 -3.63 -7.87
C LEU A 134 -18.27 -2.89 -8.45
N PRO A 135 -19.52 -3.11 -7.98
CA PRO A 135 -20.65 -2.36 -8.50
C PRO A 135 -20.55 -0.84 -8.23
N LYS A 136 -19.86 -0.44 -7.16
CA LYS A 136 -19.62 0.98 -6.83
C LYS A 136 -18.60 1.59 -7.79
N PHE A 137 -17.53 0.88 -8.12
CA PHE A 137 -16.58 1.30 -9.16
C PHE A 137 -17.27 1.44 -10.52
N LYS A 138 -18.20 0.53 -10.84
CA LYS A 138 -18.99 0.62 -12.06
C LYS A 138 -19.87 1.87 -12.07
N ALA A 139 -20.60 2.12 -10.99
CA ALA A 139 -21.47 3.30 -10.87
C ALA A 139 -20.66 4.61 -10.95
N LEU A 140 -19.47 4.66 -10.33
CA LEU A 140 -18.56 5.78 -10.45
C LEU A 140 -18.11 5.97 -11.91
N ALA A 141 -17.72 4.90 -12.61
CA ALA A 141 -17.31 4.98 -14.01
C ALA A 141 -18.46 5.44 -14.93
N ASP A 142 -19.66 4.94 -14.70
CA ASP A 142 -20.85 5.32 -15.47
C ASP A 142 -21.22 6.80 -15.27
N SER A 143 -20.84 7.42 -14.15
CA SER A 143 -21.07 8.86 -13.89
C SER A 143 -20.18 9.79 -14.74
N TYR A 144 -19.21 9.25 -15.48
CA TYR A 144 -18.32 9.98 -16.40
C TYR A 144 -18.66 9.76 -17.88
N ARG A 145 -19.71 9.00 -18.17
CA ARG A 145 -20.23 8.74 -19.54
C ARG A 145 -21.46 9.57 -19.84
#